data_b5c75cdaea0d06039f95fe3e0924d671
#
_entry.id   b5c75cdaea0d06039f95fe3e0924d671
#
_cell.length_a   1.000
_cell.length_b   1.000
_cell.length_c   1.000
_cell.angle_alpha   90.00
_cell.angle_beta   90.00
_cell.angle_gamma   90.00
#
_symmetry.space_group_name_H-M   'P 1'
#
loop_
_entity.id
_entity.type
_entity.pdbx_description
1 polymer ?
#
loop_
_entity_poly.entity_id
_entity_poly.type
_entity_poly.pdbx_seq_one_letter_code
_entity_poly.pdbx_strand_id
1 'polypeptide(L)'
;VTATSFSGNIGLPLPSIDIAIKDDDGNSLAQGESGEICIRGPNVMWGYYNQPEENAKAFTADGFMRTGDVGIMDEHGYTRIVDRKKDMIIVSGFNVFPNELENVISLCPGVVECAAIGIADEKQGEAIKVFVVRNNPMLTEEDVQKYCNDNLTGYKRPKYIEFRDDLPKTNVGKILRRELRTPTAATK
;
A
#
# COMPACT_ATOMS: atom_id res chain seq x y z
N VAL A 1 0.15 19.01 -22.39
CA VAL A 1 1.08 18.96 -21.24
C VAL A 1 2.15 17.94 -21.60
N THR A 2 3.33 18.39 -21.97
CA THR A 2 4.50 17.53 -22.16
C THR A 2 5.12 17.28 -20.77
N ALA A 3 4.82 16.16 -20.18
CA ALA A 3 5.51 15.73 -18.95
C ALA A 3 6.98 15.44 -19.32
N THR A 4 7.88 16.30 -18.90
CA THR A 4 9.33 16.14 -19.11
C THR A 4 10.02 15.35 -18.00
N SER A 5 9.29 14.99 -16.94
CA SER A 5 9.81 14.21 -15.81
C SER A 5 8.73 13.31 -15.21
N PHE A 6 9.14 12.16 -14.70
CA PHE A 6 8.28 11.26 -13.92
C PHE A 6 8.07 11.86 -12.53
N SER A 7 6.81 12.11 -12.16
CA SER A 7 6.42 12.71 -10.88
C SER A 7 5.76 11.72 -9.90
N GLY A 8 5.64 10.45 -10.29
CA GLY A 8 5.01 9.40 -9.48
C GLY A 8 3.49 9.50 -9.38
N ASN A 9 2.83 10.37 -10.16
CA ASN A 9 1.38 10.45 -10.24
C ASN A 9 0.82 9.65 -11.42
N ILE A 10 -0.48 9.37 -11.38
CA ILE A 10 -1.22 8.66 -12.45
C ILE A 10 -1.89 9.63 -13.44
N GLY A 11 -1.63 10.94 -13.31
CA GLY A 11 -2.14 11.96 -14.21
C GLY A 11 -3.45 12.60 -13.75
N LEU A 12 -4.12 13.25 -14.72
CA LEU A 12 -5.43 13.86 -14.55
C LEU A 12 -6.54 12.92 -15.04
N PRO A 13 -7.77 13.05 -14.53
CA PRO A 13 -8.92 12.31 -15.04
C PRO A 13 -9.14 12.57 -16.53
N LEU A 14 -9.56 11.55 -17.26
CA LEU A 14 -10.05 11.73 -18.63
C LEU A 14 -11.38 12.54 -18.63
N PRO A 15 -11.74 13.16 -19.75
CA PRO A 15 -13.04 13.83 -19.88
C PRO A 15 -14.20 12.91 -19.48
N SER A 16 -15.17 13.44 -18.75
CA SER A 16 -16.33 12.71 -18.22
C SER A 16 -16.04 11.66 -17.15
N ILE A 17 -14.82 11.66 -16.59
CA ILE A 17 -14.45 10.84 -15.44
C ILE A 17 -14.25 11.75 -14.24
N ASP A 18 -14.95 11.46 -13.15
CA ASP A 18 -14.74 12.10 -11.86
C ASP A 18 -13.86 11.20 -10.99
N ILE A 19 -12.86 11.79 -10.32
CA ILE A 19 -12.06 11.17 -9.28
C ILE A 19 -12.27 11.94 -7.99
N ALA A 20 -12.49 11.23 -6.89
CA ALA A 20 -12.56 11.79 -5.55
C ALA A 20 -11.70 10.95 -4.59
N ILE A 21 -11.07 11.62 -3.64
CA ILE A 21 -10.43 10.96 -2.50
C ILE A 21 -11.44 10.95 -1.36
N LYS A 22 -11.77 9.77 -0.85
CA LYS A 22 -12.85 9.59 0.12
C LYS A 22 -12.39 8.84 1.37
N ASP A 23 -13.05 9.14 2.50
CA ASP A 23 -12.91 8.40 3.74
C ASP A 23 -13.67 7.05 3.71
N ASP A 24 -13.62 6.33 4.83
CA ASP A 24 -14.33 5.04 4.96
C ASP A 24 -15.84 5.18 4.91
N ASP A 25 -16.39 6.30 5.34
CA ASP A 25 -17.81 6.61 5.31
C ASP A 25 -18.28 7.09 3.93
N GLY A 26 -17.36 7.33 2.99
CA GLY A 26 -17.64 7.76 1.63
C GLY A 26 -17.73 9.28 1.47
N ASN A 27 -17.34 10.07 2.49
CA ASN A 27 -17.25 11.52 2.38
C ASN A 27 -16.00 11.91 1.61
N SER A 28 -16.11 12.97 0.80
CA SER A 28 -14.94 13.50 0.09
C SER A 28 -14.01 14.22 1.05
N LEU A 29 -12.72 13.92 0.95
CA LEU A 29 -11.65 14.56 1.71
C LEU A 29 -11.15 15.82 1.00
N ALA A 30 -10.45 16.69 1.75
CA ALA A 30 -9.82 17.86 1.20
C ALA A 30 -8.60 17.50 0.33
N GLN A 31 -8.21 18.43 -0.54
CA GLN A 31 -6.99 18.26 -1.35
C GLN A 31 -5.76 18.11 -0.44
N GLY A 32 -4.89 17.18 -0.80
CA GLY A 32 -3.69 16.83 -0.03
C GLY A 32 -3.93 15.80 1.08
N GLU A 33 -5.18 15.48 1.41
CA GLU A 33 -5.49 14.40 2.36
C GLU A 33 -5.43 13.04 1.68
N SER A 34 -5.04 12.02 2.46
CA SER A 34 -4.94 10.62 2.00
C SER A 34 -6.24 9.88 2.27
N GLY A 35 -6.79 9.22 1.26
CA GLY A 35 -7.99 8.41 1.37
C GLY A 35 -8.15 7.45 0.21
N GLU A 36 -9.28 6.75 0.15
CA GLU A 36 -9.57 5.83 -0.94
C GLU A 36 -9.85 6.59 -2.24
N ILE A 37 -9.16 6.21 -3.31
CA ILE A 37 -9.46 6.72 -4.65
C ILE A 37 -10.80 6.13 -5.08
N CYS A 38 -11.77 7.00 -5.34
CA CYS A 38 -13.09 6.63 -5.85
C CYS A 38 -13.32 7.25 -7.21
N ILE A 39 -13.94 6.51 -8.13
CA ILE A 39 -14.13 6.93 -9.52
C ILE A 39 -15.58 6.84 -9.92
N ARG A 40 -16.02 7.79 -10.76
CA ARG A 40 -17.36 7.80 -11.37
C ARG A 40 -17.25 8.24 -12.83
N GLY A 41 -17.90 7.54 -13.72
CA GLY A 41 -17.91 7.89 -15.15
C GLY A 41 -18.42 6.77 -16.04
N PRO A 42 -18.50 7.01 -17.35
CA PRO A 42 -19.07 6.05 -18.30
C PRO A 42 -18.24 4.78 -18.48
N ASN A 43 -16.99 4.76 -18.02
CA ASN A 43 -16.09 3.60 -18.05
C ASN A 43 -16.21 2.73 -16.80
N VAL A 44 -17.00 3.14 -15.81
CA VAL A 44 -17.24 2.39 -14.58
C VAL A 44 -18.37 1.40 -14.79
N MET A 45 -18.20 0.18 -14.29
CA MET A 45 -19.23 -0.85 -14.34
C MET A 45 -20.50 -0.42 -13.60
N TRP A 46 -21.67 -0.91 -14.03
CA TRP A 46 -22.94 -0.72 -13.34
C TRP A 46 -23.03 -1.47 -12.01
N GLY A 47 -22.22 -2.50 -11.84
CA GLY A 47 -22.17 -3.35 -10.64
C GLY A 47 -21.90 -4.80 -10.97
N TYR A 48 -21.73 -5.61 -9.93
CA TYR A 48 -21.62 -7.07 -10.02
C TYR A 48 -23.00 -7.69 -10.25
N TYR A 49 -23.10 -8.58 -11.24
CA TYR A 49 -24.36 -9.22 -11.61
C TYR A 49 -24.90 -10.08 -10.46
N ASN A 50 -26.15 -9.86 -10.08
CA ASN A 50 -26.84 -10.56 -8.98
C ASN A 50 -26.12 -10.54 -7.62
N GLN A 51 -25.32 -9.49 -7.33
CA GLN A 51 -24.60 -9.35 -6.06
C GLN A 51 -24.91 -8.01 -5.36
N PRO A 52 -26.15 -7.81 -4.87
CA PRO A 52 -26.53 -6.52 -4.29
C PRO A 52 -25.70 -6.13 -3.05
N GLU A 53 -25.32 -7.09 -2.22
CA GLU A 53 -24.50 -6.83 -1.03
C GLU A 53 -23.08 -6.39 -1.39
N GLU A 54 -22.48 -7.00 -2.41
CA GLU A 54 -21.16 -6.59 -2.91
C GLU A 54 -21.24 -5.22 -3.61
N ASN A 55 -22.32 -4.96 -4.33
CA ASN A 55 -22.54 -3.66 -4.94
C ASN A 55 -22.68 -2.55 -3.89
N ALA A 56 -23.38 -2.81 -2.78
CA ALA A 56 -23.49 -1.85 -1.69
C ALA A 56 -22.12 -1.51 -1.06
N LYS A 57 -21.16 -2.43 -1.09
CA LYS A 57 -19.79 -2.20 -0.63
C LYS A 57 -18.92 -1.53 -1.70
N ALA A 58 -19.14 -1.87 -2.96
CA ALA A 58 -18.32 -1.40 -4.08
C ALA A 58 -18.60 0.05 -4.47
N PHE A 59 -19.77 0.61 -4.09
CA PHE A 59 -20.15 1.96 -4.46
C PHE A 59 -20.46 2.81 -3.22
N THR A 60 -20.12 4.09 -3.29
CA THR A 60 -20.54 5.10 -2.32
C THR A 60 -21.98 5.54 -2.58
N ALA A 61 -22.62 6.18 -1.60
CA ALA A 61 -24.01 6.64 -1.71
C ALA A 61 -24.22 7.67 -2.86
N ASP A 62 -23.18 8.43 -3.21
CA ASP A 62 -23.17 9.40 -4.31
C ASP A 62 -22.66 8.82 -5.65
N GLY A 63 -22.57 7.47 -5.75
CA GLY A 63 -22.37 6.74 -7.00
C GLY A 63 -20.92 6.61 -7.48
N PHE A 64 -19.94 6.86 -6.61
CA PHE A 64 -18.56 6.56 -6.94
C PHE A 64 -18.23 5.10 -6.65
N MET A 65 -17.49 4.44 -7.55
CA MET A 65 -16.94 3.12 -7.32
C MET A 65 -15.66 3.23 -6.48
N ARG A 66 -15.58 2.43 -5.43
CA ARG A 66 -14.39 2.26 -4.59
C ARG A 66 -13.35 1.41 -5.32
N THR A 67 -12.14 1.92 -5.49
CA THR A 67 -11.08 1.18 -6.21
C THR A 67 -10.30 0.22 -5.31
N GLY A 68 -10.34 0.43 -4.00
CA GLY A 68 -9.49 -0.25 -3.03
C GLY A 68 -8.03 0.24 -3.05
N ASP A 69 -7.72 1.28 -3.81
CA ASP A 69 -6.41 1.93 -3.81
C ASP A 69 -6.49 3.21 -2.98
N VAL A 70 -5.50 3.45 -2.14
CA VAL A 70 -5.34 4.68 -1.36
C VAL A 70 -4.49 5.66 -2.15
N GLY A 71 -4.91 6.91 -2.18
CA GLY A 71 -4.20 7.96 -2.91
C GLY A 71 -4.37 9.35 -2.30
N ILE A 72 -3.68 10.29 -2.92
CA ILE A 72 -3.71 11.72 -2.59
C ILE A 72 -3.87 12.48 -3.88
N MET A 73 -4.75 13.49 -3.88
CA MET A 73 -4.92 14.42 -4.99
C MET A 73 -4.32 15.76 -4.61
N ASP A 74 -3.44 16.31 -5.47
CA ASP A 74 -2.84 17.62 -5.26
C ASP A 74 -3.76 18.77 -5.68
N GLU A 75 -3.32 20.00 -5.45
CA GLU A 75 -4.06 21.24 -5.77
C GLU A 75 -4.33 21.43 -7.27
N HIS A 76 -3.59 20.73 -8.12
CA HIS A 76 -3.74 20.75 -9.59
C HIS A 76 -4.60 19.60 -10.12
N GLY A 77 -5.09 18.71 -9.22
CA GLY A 77 -5.91 17.55 -9.56
C GLY A 77 -5.10 16.31 -9.98
N TYR A 78 -3.76 16.35 -9.90
CA TYR A 78 -2.97 15.16 -10.15
C TYR A 78 -3.11 14.18 -8.99
N THR A 79 -3.40 12.93 -9.33
CA THR A 79 -3.61 11.86 -8.34
C THR A 79 -2.37 10.97 -8.27
N ARG A 80 -1.92 10.67 -7.05
CA ARG A 80 -0.85 9.71 -6.78
C ARG A 80 -1.39 8.57 -5.95
N ILE A 81 -1.13 7.33 -6.39
CA ILE A 81 -1.42 6.12 -5.60
C ILE A 81 -0.36 6.00 -4.52
N VAL A 82 -0.79 5.80 -3.28
CA VAL A 82 0.07 5.56 -2.11
C VAL A 82 0.23 4.07 -1.88
N ASP A 83 -0.88 3.32 -1.77
CA ASP A 83 -0.88 1.89 -1.53
C ASP A 83 -2.27 1.27 -1.81
N ARG A 84 -2.39 -0.03 -1.53
CA ARG A 84 -3.67 -0.74 -1.48
C ARG A 84 -4.28 -0.68 -0.09
N LYS A 85 -5.57 -0.35 0.00
CA LYS A 85 -6.32 -0.26 1.27
C LYS A 85 -6.23 -1.56 2.09
N LYS A 86 -6.36 -2.71 1.44
CA LYS A 86 -6.26 -4.04 2.05
C LYS A 86 -4.87 -4.43 2.55
N ASP A 87 -3.83 -3.74 2.09
CA ASP A 87 -2.45 -4.00 2.48
C ASP A 87 -1.95 -3.04 3.55
N MET A 88 -2.71 -1.97 3.84
CA MET A 88 -2.44 -1.01 4.91
C MET A 88 -2.33 -1.72 6.27
N ILE A 89 -1.34 -1.33 7.04
CA ILE A 89 -1.05 -1.87 8.39
C ILE A 89 -1.50 -0.84 9.41
N ILE A 90 -2.22 -1.27 10.45
CA ILE A 90 -2.72 -0.36 11.49
C ILE A 90 -1.90 -0.56 12.76
N VAL A 91 -0.91 0.31 12.98
CA VAL A 91 -0.02 0.26 14.14
C VAL A 91 -0.46 1.29 15.17
N SER A 92 -0.97 0.85 16.31
CA SER A 92 -1.46 1.75 17.39
C SER A 92 -2.44 2.81 16.91
N GLY A 93 -3.30 2.48 15.93
CA GLY A 93 -4.27 3.40 15.32
C GLY A 93 -3.73 4.26 14.19
N PHE A 94 -2.44 4.17 13.86
CA PHE A 94 -1.85 4.88 12.73
C PHE A 94 -1.82 4.02 11.48
N ASN A 95 -2.21 4.61 10.35
CA ASN A 95 -2.12 3.98 9.05
C ASN A 95 -0.68 3.97 8.55
N VAL A 96 -0.15 2.78 8.29
CA VAL A 96 1.19 2.57 7.73
C VAL A 96 1.05 1.87 6.38
N PHE A 97 1.67 2.45 5.37
CA PHE A 97 1.60 1.95 4.02
C PHE A 97 2.85 1.13 3.68
N PRO A 98 2.72 -0.17 3.37
CA PRO A 98 3.84 -1.04 3.02
C PRO A 98 4.77 -0.47 1.96
N ASN A 99 4.24 0.13 0.89
CA ASN A 99 5.06 0.71 -0.19
C ASN A 99 5.97 1.83 0.31
N GLU A 100 5.54 2.64 1.28
CA GLU A 100 6.37 3.69 1.87
C GLU A 100 7.58 3.09 2.60
N LEU A 101 7.34 2.02 3.36
CA LEU A 101 8.39 1.31 4.09
C LEU A 101 9.37 0.64 3.12
N GLU A 102 8.84 -0.06 2.13
CA GLU A 102 9.61 -0.78 1.13
C GLU A 102 10.50 0.16 0.31
N ASN A 103 9.99 1.36 -0.05
CA ASN A 103 10.78 2.38 -0.74
C ASN A 103 11.97 2.85 0.09
N VAL A 104 11.83 2.99 1.40
CA VAL A 104 12.93 3.38 2.29
C VAL A 104 13.90 2.20 2.47
N ILE A 105 13.39 1.01 2.78
CA ILE A 105 14.21 -0.17 3.08
C ILE A 105 14.99 -0.66 1.86
N SER A 106 14.45 -0.52 0.66
CA SER A 106 15.13 -0.88 -0.59
C SER A 106 16.39 -0.06 -0.86
N LEU A 107 16.53 1.11 -0.22
CA LEU A 107 17.73 1.94 -0.30
C LEU A 107 18.82 1.52 0.70
N CYS A 108 18.54 0.59 1.61
CA CYS A 108 19.53 0.07 2.54
C CYS A 108 20.59 -0.74 1.77
N PRO A 109 21.91 -0.43 1.95
CA PRO A 109 22.98 -1.14 1.24
C PRO A 109 22.93 -2.65 1.49
N GLY A 110 22.92 -3.44 0.42
CA GLY A 110 22.88 -4.90 0.49
C GLY A 110 21.45 -5.50 0.45
N VAL A 111 20.41 -4.69 0.49
CA VAL A 111 19.02 -5.10 0.21
C VAL A 111 18.81 -5.11 -1.31
N VAL A 112 18.25 -6.21 -1.81
CA VAL A 112 17.85 -6.37 -3.23
C VAL A 112 16.38 -6.12 -3.39
N GLU A 113 15.59 -6.66 -2.46
CA GLU A 113 14.13 -6.65 -2.51
C GLU A 113 13.58 -6.75 -1.09
N CYS A 114 12.46 -6.13 -0.82
CA CYS A 114 11.80 -6.28 0.46
C CYS A 114 10.28 -6.22 0.32
N ALA A 115 9.58 -6.77 1.31
CA ALA A 115 8.14 -6.68 1.42
C ALA A 115 7.72 -6.51 2.88
N ALA A 116 6.82 -5.58 3.15
CA ALA A 116 6.27 -5.32 4.46
C ALA A 116 4.84 -5.83 4.57
N ILE A 117 4.51 -6.45 5.71
CA ILE A 117 3.15 -6.88 6.06
C ILE A 117 2.84 -6.52 7.51
N GLY A 118 1.54 -6.38 7.83
CA GLY A 118 1.04 -6.38 9.19
C GLY A 118 0.88 -7.80 9.71
N ILE A 119 1.27 -8.02 10.94
CA ILE A 119 0.99 -9.23 11.70
C ILE A 119 0.32 -8.84 13.02
N ALA A 120 -0.58 -9.68 13.54
CA ALA A 120 -1.28 -9.41 14.79
C ALA A 120 -0.29 -9.19 15.95
N ASP A 121 -0.53 -8.14 16.75
CA ASP A 121 0.26 -7.78 17.91
C ASP A 121 -0.66 -7.36 19.07
N GLU A 122 -0.49 -7.97 20.24
CA GLU A 122 -1.37 -7.76 21.40
C GLU A 122 -1.36 -6.32 21.93
N LYS A 123 -0.25 -5.58 21.72
CA LYS A 123 -0.08 -4.22 22.27
C LYS A 123 -0.45 -3.13 21.29
N GLN A 124 -0.25 -3.36 19.99
CA GLN A 124 -0.35 -2.35 18.95
C GLN A 124 -1.47 -2.61 17.94
N GLY A 125 -2.23 -3.71 18.10
CA GLY A 125 -3.17 -4.22 17.12
C GLY A 125 -2.44 -4.97 16.02
N GLU A 126 -1.60 -4.28 15.25
CA GLU A 126 -0.68 -4.89 14.29
C GLU A 126 0.76 -4.42 14.53
N ALA A 127 1.73 -5.28 14.21
CA ALA A 127 3.15 -4.96 14.13
C ALA A 127 3.65 -5.15 12.69
N ILE A 128 4.60 -4.33 12.30
CA ILE A 128 5.23 -4.40 10.99
C ILE A 128 6.26 -5.53 11.00
N LYS A 129 6.11 -6.46 10.04
CA LYS A 129 7.11 -7.47 9.71
C LYS A 129 7.60 -7.23 8.28
N VAL A 130 8.92 -7.21 8.11
CA VAL A 130 9.57 -7.01 6.81
C VAL A 130 10.33 -8.27 6.43
N PHE A 131 10.07 -8.76 5.22
CA PHE A 131 10.88 -9.79 4.58
C PHE A 131 11.90 -9.11 3.67
N VAL A 132 13.14 -9.54 3.72
CA VAL A 132 14.26 -8.93 3.00
C VAL A 132 15.02 -9.99 2.22
N VAL A 133 15.21 -9.74 0.92
CA VAL A 133 16.17 -10.46 0.09
C VAL A 133 17.45 -9.64 0.03
N ARG A 134 18.58 -10.24 0.35
CA ARG A 134 19.88 -9.58 0.40
C ARG A 134 20.87 -10.20 -0.59
N ASN A 135 21.78 -9.39 -1.13
CA ASN A 135 22.93 -9.86 -1.93
C ASN A 135 24.24 -9.88 -1.15
N ASN A 136 24.22 -9.31 0.07
CA ASN A 136 25.36 -9.32 0.97
C ASN A 136 25.08 -10.25 2.17
N PRO A 137 25.74 -11.42 2.26
CA PRO A 137 25.55 -12.34 3.39
C PRO A 137 25.91 -11.76 4.76
N MET A 138 26.74 -10.70 4.78
CA MET A 138 27.16 -10.02 6.01
C MET A 138 26.13 -9.01 6.52
N LEU A 139 25.11 -8.64 5.72
CA LEU A 139 24.02 -7.77 6.18
C LEU A 139 23.21 -8.50 7.25
N THR A 140 23.15 -7.94 8.44
CA THR A 140 22.41 -8.51 9.58
C THR A 140 21.03 -7.87 9.75
N GLU A 141 20.16 -8.48 10.55
CA GLU A 141 18.85 -7.89 10.91
C GLU A 141 19.06 -6.58 11.69
N GLU A 142 20.08 -6.51 12.54
CA GLU A 142 20.45 -5.32 13.30
C GLU A 142 20.86 -4.16 12.39
N ASP A 143 21.57 -4.42 11.29
CA ASP A 143 21.96 -3.39 10.33
C ASP A 143 20.72 -2.81 9.63
N VAL A 144 19.80 -3.67 9.17
CA VAL A 144 18.53 -3.23 8.56
C VAL A 144 17.68 -2.51 9.57
N GLN A 145 17.60 -3.00 10.82
CA GLN A 145 16.84 -2.36 11.89
C GLN A 145 17.41 -0.97 12.22
N LYS A 146 18.72 -0.84 12.28
CA LYS A 146 19.38 0.45 12.48
C LYS A 146 19.07 1.41 11.35
N TYR A 147 19.17 0.95 10.10
CA TYR A 147 18.81 1.75 8.94
C TYR A 147 17.36 2.24 9.00
N CYS A 148 16.42 1.36 9.38
CA CYS A 148 15.03 1.72 9.59
C CYS A 148 14.83 2.76 10.72
N ASN A 149 15.57 2.61 11.82
CA ASN A 149 15.50 3.54 12.94
C ASN A 149 15.97 4.95 12.58
N ASP A 150 16.94 5.05 11.69
CA ASP A 150 17.52 6.32 11.23
C ASP A 150 16.65 7.02 10.18
N ASN A 151 15.85 6.26 9.42
CA ASN A 151 15.11 6.76 8.26
C ASN A 151 13.58 6.71 8.38
N LEU A 152 13.03 6.05 9.41
CA LEU A 152 11.60 5.90 9.63
C LEU A 152 11.17 6.45 10.99
N THR A 153 9.98 7.05 11.05
CA THR A 153 9.36 7.48 12.30
C THR A 153 8.96 6.28 13.17
N GLY A 154 8.84 6.46 14.49
CA GLY A 154 8.70 5.39 15.47
C GLY A 154 7.66 4.31 15.14
N TYR A 155 6.41 4.70 14.84
CA TYR A 155 5.33 3.76 14.53
C TYR A 155 5.46 3.07 13.15
N LYS A 156 6.34 3.58 12.27
CA LYS A 156 6.66 2.99 10.95
C LYS A 156 7.85 2.04 11.01
N ARG A 157 8.51 1.88 12.15
CA ARG A 157 9.67 1.00 12.29
C ARG A 157 9.22 -0.45 12.35
N PRO A 158 9.85 -1.34 11.56
CA PRO A 158 9.54 -2.77 11.63
C PRO A 158 9.90 -3.33 13.01
N LYS A 159 9.03 -4.16 13.54
CA LYS A 159 9.27 -4.91 14.77
C LYS A 159 10.02 -6.21 14.49
N TYR A 160 9.81 -6.77 13.29
CA TYR A 160 10.40 -8.03 12.88
C TYR A 160 11.00 -7.89 11.48
N ILE A 161 12.20 -8.43 11.31
CA ILE A 161 12.89 -8.55 10.03
C ILE A 161 13.17 -10.04 9.82
N GLU A 162 12.94 -10.54 8.62
CA GLU A 162 13.21 -11.93 8.25
C GLU A 162 13.91 -11.94 6.89
N PHE A 163 15.10 -12.54 6.81
CA PHE A 163 15.77 -12.76 5.53
C PHE A 163 15.19 -13.96 4.79
N ARG A 164 15.06 -13.80 3.49
CA ARG A 164 14.63 -14.86 2.56
C ARG A 164 15.51 -14.87 1.32
N ASP A 165 15.58 -16.02 0.67
CA ASP A 165 16.29 -16.16 -0.61
C ASP A 165 15.51 -15.54 -1.77
N ASP A 166 14.16 -15.56 -1.70
CA ASP A 166 13.25 -14.96 -2.68
C ASP A 166 11.90 -14.60 -2.03
N LEU A 167 11.13 -13.74 -2.70
CA LEU A 167 9.77 -13.36 -2.31
C LEU A 167 8.74 -13.93 -3.31
N PRO A 168 7.56 -14.37 -2.84
CA PRO A 168 6.52 -14.87 -3.72
C PRO A 168 6.03 -13.76 -4.66
N LYS A 169 5.98 -14.06 -5.96
CA LYS A 169 5.63 -13.10 -7.01
C LYS A 169 4.55 -13.64 -7.95
N THR A 170 3.80 -12.74 -8.52
CA THR A 170 2.93 -13.03 -9.66
C THR A 170 3.77 -13.29 -10.92
N ASN A 171 3.13 -13.84 -11.96
CA ASN A 171 3.77 -14.03 -13.29
C ASN A 171 4.30 -12.73 -13.92
N VAL A 172 3.84 -11.57 -13.45
CA VAL A 172 4.29 -10.24 -13.90
C VAL A 172 5.26 -9.58 -12.91
N GLY A 173 5.82 -10.33 -11.96
CA GLY A 173 6.85 -9.88 -11.04
C GLY A 173 6.37 -9.07 -9.82
N LYS A 174 5.06 -8.94 -9.58
CA LYS A 174 4.55 -8.25 -8.39
C LYS A 174 4.58 -9.17 -7.17
N ILE A 175 5.07 -8.67 -6.04
CA ILE A 175 5.13 -9.41 -4.77
C ILE A 175 3.70 -9.74 -4.28
N LEU A 176 3.50 -10.99 -3.90
CA LEU A 176 2.25 -11.54 -3.36
C LEU A 176 2.25 -11.47 -1.83
N ARG A 177 1.98 -10.29 -1.25
CA ARG A 177 1.96 -10.09 0.21
C ARG A 177 1.01 -11.05 0.94
N ARG A 178 -0.09 -11.50 0.29
CA ARG A 178 -1.02 -12.47 0.88
C ARG A 178 -0.34 -13.79 1.26
N GLU A 179 0.64 -14.24 0.47
CA GLU A 179 1.38 -15.49 0.74
C GLU A 179 2.40 -15.32 1.87
N LEU A 180 2.87 -14.09 2.09
CA LEU A 180 3.74 -13.75 3.22
C LEU A 180 2.98 -13.69 4.56
N ARG A 181 1.66 -13.45 4.54
CA ARG A 181 0.81 -13.44 5.74
C ARG A 181 0.46 -14.84 6.24
N THR A 182 0.52 -15.84 5.36
CA THR A 182 0.28 -17.23 5.75
C THR A 182 1.56 -17.77 6.40
N PRO A 183 1.50 -18.37 7.62
CA PRO A 183 2.67 -19.01 8.21
C PRO A 183 3.17 -20.06 7.21
N THR A 184 4.39 -19.91 6.73
CA THR A 184 5.03 -20.97 5.96
C THR A 184 5.14 -22.18 6.87
N ALA A 185 4.44 -23.26 6.54
CA ALA A 185 4.63 -24.53 7.24
C ALA A 185 6.14 -24.81 7.20
N ALA A 186 6.75 -24.83 8.37
CA ALA A 186 8.17 -25.10 8.50
C ALA A 186 8.47 -26.39 7.75
N THR A 187 9.19 -26.26 6.65
CA THR A 187 9.78 -27.41 5.97
C THR A 187 10.72 -28.05 6.98
N LYS A 188 10.32 -29.26 7.46
CA LYS A 188 11.15 -30.09 8.32
C LYS A 188 12.36 -30.58 7.56
#